data_4ba5acc333b1ec01a29a99a5bd876351
#
_entry.id   4ba5acc333b1ec01a29a99a5bd876351
#
_cell.length_a   1.000
_cell.length_b   1.000
_cell.length_c   1.000
_cell.angle_alpha   90.00
_cell.angle_beta   90.00
_cell.angle_gamma   90.00
#
_symmetry.space_group_name_H-M   'P 1'
#
loop_
_entity.id
_entity.type
_entity.pdbx_description
1 polymer ?
#
loop_
_entity_poly.entity_id
_entity_poly.type
_entity_poly.pdbx_seq_one_letter_code
_entity_poly.pdbx_strand_id
1 'polypeptide(L)'
;MARRNVRLRTMRPGLRAYPDGMTAGPPRKPFSMIREFHLADWLTLANAVCGMGALFSMMTYLQTADARHILYACELVFMAMVFDVLDGRVALWRQKSSALGRELDSLADIISFGVAPALIAYGCGMQGFYDRIVLAFFVACGVSRLARFNVTAEALSGGGDKVKYFEGTPIPTSLALVALLFVAALQGALGESLWFGRVEIAGLTLHPLVVLFAISGSLMVSRIRIPKF
;
A
#
# COMPACT_ATOMS: atom_id res chain seq x y z
N MET A 1 35.98 -59.46 -38.11
CA MET A 1 34.49 -59.44 -37.95
C MET A 1 34.17 -59.06 -36.51
N ALA A 2 33.85 -57.82 -36.27
CA ALA A 2 33.48 -57.33 -34.91
C ALA A 2 32.03 -56.90 -35.01
N ARG A 3 31.14 -57.56 -34.28
CA ARG A 3 29.71 -57.20 -34.18
C ARG A 3 29.55 -56.05 -33.12
N ARG A 4 29.15 -54.86 -33.56
CA ARG A 4 28.71 -53.78 -32.70
C ARG A 4 27.29 -54.06 -32.21
N ASN A 5 27.11 -54.29 -30.90
CA ASN A 5 25.82 -54.31 -30.25
C ASN A 5 25.34 -52.87 -30.02
N VAL A 6 24.33 -52.44 -30.80
CA VAL A 6 23.60 -51.19 -30.60
C VAL A 6 22.49 -51.48 -29.58
N ARG A 7 22.63 -50.97 -28.34
CA ARG A 7 21.53 -50.93 -27.35
C ARG A 7 20.56 -49.82 -27.74
N LEU A 8 19.38 -50.19 -28.13
CA LEU A 8 18.25 -49.27 -28.28
C LEU A 8 17.83 -48.79 -26.89
N ARG A 9 18.11 -47.51 -26.58
CA ARG A 9 17.65 -46.81 -25.40
C ARG A 9 16.21 -46.35 -25.67
N THR A 10 15.23 -46.98 -25.04
CA THR A 10 13.82 -46.60 -25.11
C THR A 10 13.67 -45.18 -24.57
N MET A 11 13.39 -44.21 -25.46
CA MET A 11 13.01 -42.83 -25.08
C MET A 11 11.64 -42.86 -24.45
N ARG A 12 11.56 -42.43 -23.19
CA ARG A 12 10.29 -42.02 -22.56
C ARG A 12 9.89 -40.66 -23.13
N PRO A 13 8.67 -40.47 -23.67
CA PRO A 13 8.22 -39.18 -24.13
C PRO A 13 7.84 -38.31 -22.92
N GLY A 14 8.43 -37.12 -22.81
CA GLY A 14 7.90 -36.07 -21.89
C GLY A 14 8.87 -35.34 -20.98
N LEU A 15 10.19 -35.59 -21.03
CA LEU A 15 11.13 -34.75 -20.27
C LEU A 15 11.81 -33.74 -21.21
N ARG A 16 11.40 -32.47 -21.18
CA ARG A 16 12.20 -31.37 -21.73
C ARG A 16 13.56 -31.40 -21.04
N ALA A 17 14.62 -31.60 -21.81
CA ALA A 17 15.99 -31.43 -21.32
C ALA A 17 16.20 -30.00 -20.84
N TYR A 18 16.39 -29.79 -19.53
CA TYR A 18 16.94 -28.56 -19.00
C TYR A 18 18.41 -28.46 -19.40
N PRO A 19 18.94 -27.26 -19.73
CA PRO A 19 20.34 -27.10 -20.07
C PRO A 19 21.20 -27.51 -18.87
N ASP A 20 22.15 -28.42 -19.14
CA ASP A 20 23.14 -28.91 -18.18
C ASP A 20 23.92 -27.74 -17.60
N GLY A 21 23.79 -27.49 -16.31
CA GLY A 21 24.55 -26.49 -15.58
C GLY A 21 23.84 -25.85 -14.39
N MET A 22 22.52 -26.03 -14.23
CA MET A 22 21.84 -25.59 -12.99
C MET A 22 21.94 -26.69 -11.93
N THR A 23 22.94 -26.59 -11.07
CA THR A 23 22.95 -27.34 -9.80
C THR A 23 21.72 -26.90 -9.00
N ALA A 24 20.83 -27.84 -8.70
CA ALA A 24 19.74 -27.60 -7.77
C ALA A 24 20.34 -27.02 -6.47
N GLY A 25 20.04 -25.75 -6.18
CA GLY A 25 20.46 -25.15 -4.92
C GLY A 25 19.97 -25.99 -3.73
N PRO A 26 20.60 -25.88 -2.55
CA PRO A 26 20.24 -26.67 -1.39
C PRO A 26 18.74 -26.54 -1.10
N PRO A 27 18.06 -27.62 -0.64
CA PRO A 27 16.62 -27.63 -0.42
C PRO A 27 16.25 -26.48 0.53
N ARG A 28 15.42 -25.55 0.03
CA ARG A 28 14.95 -24.41 0.83
C ARG A 28 14.14 -24.94 2.00
N LYS A 29 14.59 -24.66 3.22
CA LYS A 29 13.86 -25.05 4.43
C LYS A 29 12.50 -24.36 4.47
N PRO A 30 11.39 -25.02 4.89
CA PRO A 30 10.11 -24.37 5.08
C PRO A 30 10.27 -23.17 6.04
N PHE A 31 9.55 -22.09 5.80
CA PHE A 31 9.65 -20.82 6.54
C PHE A 31 10.99 -20.07 6.45
N SER A 32 11.81 -20.32 5.43
CA SER A 32 13.09 -19.59 5.25
C SER A 32 12.88 -18.07 5.12
N MET A 33 11.78 -17.60 4.51
CA MET A 33 11.50 -16.19 4.32
C MET A 33 11.31 -15.42 5.63
N ILE A 34 10.63 -15.99 6.62
CA ILE A 34 10.38 -15.32 7.93
C ILE A 34 11.67 -15.21 8.76
N ARG A 35 12.62 -16.13 8.56
CA ARG A 35 13.91 -16.12 9.27
C ARG A 35 14.87 -15.03 8.80
N GLU A 36 14.64 -14.49 7.63
CA GLU A 36 15.44 -13.41 7.04
C GLU A 36 14.91 -12.01 7.41
N PHE A 37 13.76 -11.93 8.12
CA PHE A 37 13.17 -10.67 8.52
C PHE A 37 14.01 -9.94 9.55
N HIS A 38 14.23 -8.68 9.28
CA HIS A 38 14.87 -7.74 10.20
C HIS A 38 13.82 -7.10 11.12
N LEU A 39 14.23 -6.44 12.18
CA LEU A 39 13.33 -5.73 13.08
C LEU A 39 12.46 -4.68 12.34
N ALA A 40 13.03 -4.02 11.33
CA ALA A 40 12.29 -3.09 10.47
C ALA A 40 11.11 -3.79 9.78
N ASP A 41 11.31 -4.97 9.19
CA ASP A 41 10.27 -5.72 8.48
C ASP A 41 9.08 -6.07 9.40
N TRP A 42 9.34 -6.33 10.69
CA TRP A 42 8.28 -6.56 11.68
C TRP A 42 7.48 -5.29 12.00
N LEU A 43 8.13 -4.12 12.02
CA LEU A 43 7.45 -2.84 12.19
C LEU A 43 6.59 -2.52 10.96
N THR A 44 7.11 -2.78 9.76
CA THR A 44 6.34 -2.66 8.52
C THR A 44 5.10 -3.57 8.51
N LEU A 45 5.24 -4.82 8.98
CA LEU A 45 4.07 -5.71 9.13
C LEU A 45 3.09 -5.20 10.19
N ALA A 46 3.57 -4.58 11.27
CA ALA A 46 2.70 -3.96 12.27
C ALA A 46 1.93 -2.77 11.68
N ASN A 47 2.55 -1.97 10.79
CA ASN A 47 1.87 -0.95 10.00
C ASN A 47 0.71 -1.57 9.20
N ALA A 48 0.97 -2.63 8.43
CA ALA A 48 -0.08 -3.32 7.66
C ALA A 48 -1.21 -3.88 8.54
N VAL A 49 -0.87 -4.45 9.71
CA VAL A 49 -1.85 -4.97 10.68
C VAL A 49 -2.74 -3.86 11.23
N CYS A 50 -2.18 -2.69 11.53
CA CYS A 50 -2.96 -1.52 11.95
C CYS A 50 -3.90 -1.06 10.82
N GLY A 51 -3.40 -0.99 9.57
CA GLY A 51 -4.24 -0.70 8.41
C GLY A 51 -5.40 -1.67 8.27
N MET A 52 -5.15 -2.98 8.36
CA MET A 52 -6.19 -4.01 8.32
C MET A 52 -7.15 -3.90 9.50
N GLY A 53 -6.66 -3.60 10.69
CA GLY A 53 -7.49 -3.32 11.87
C GLY A 53 -8.45 -2.15 11.65
N ALA A 54 -7.99 -1.09 10.97
CA ALA A 54 -8.83 0.03 10.59
C ALA A 54 -9.95 -0.40 9.64
N LEU A 55 -9.67 -1.28 8.65
CA LEU A 55 -10.70 -1.84 7.77
C LEU A 55 -11.73 -2.66 8.55
N PHE A 56 -11.30 -3.52 9.46
CA PHE A 56 -12.23 -4.29 10.31
C PHE A 56 -13.09 -3.38 11.18
N SER A 57 -12.52 -2.32 11.75
CA SER A 57 -13.27 -1.34 12.53
C SER A 57 -14.34 -0.64 11.69
N MET A 58 -14.03 -0.28 10.44
CA MET A 58 -15.00 0.30 9.52
C MET A 58 -16.10 -0.69 9.12
N MET A 59 -15.77 -1.97 8.90
CA MET A 59 -16.78 -3.02 8.65
C MET A 59 -17.73 -3.17 9.84
N THR A 60 -17.21 -3.11 11.07
CA THR A 60 -18.03 -3.14 12.29
C THR A 60 -18.92 -1.91 12.38
N TYR A 61 -18.39 -0.72 12.05
CA TYR A 61 -19.20 0.51 11.98
C TYR A 61 -20.39 0.36 11.03
N LEU A 62 -20.17 -0.18 9.83
CA LEU A 62 -21.24 -0.37 8.84
C LEU A 62 -22.33 -1.35 9.29
N GLN A 63 -22.02 -2.25 10.24
CA GLN A 63 -22.98 -3.20 10.82
C GLN A 63 -23.71 -2.63 12.03
N THR A 64 -23.02 -1.86 12.87
CA THR A 64 -23.52 -1.43 14.20
C THR A 64 -23.98 0.03 14.23
N ALA A 65 -23.55 0.85 13.26
CA ALA A 65 -23.72 2.30 13.24
C ALA A 65 -23.11 3.03 14.48
N ASP A 66 -22.20 2.38 15.21
CA ASP A 66 -21.55 2.98 16.37
C ASP A 66 -20.32 3.81 15.91
N ALA A 67 -20.44 5.14 15.96
CA ALA A 67 -19.42 6.08 15.51
C ALA A 67 -18.04 5.89 16.17
N ARG A 68 -17.96 5.24 17.33
CA ARG A 68 -16.69 4.91 18.00
C ARG A 68 -15.77 4.07 17.09
N HIS A 69 -16.34 3.23 16.24
CA HIS A 69 -15.54 2.42 15.32
C HIS A 69 -14.86 3.25 14.22
N ILE A 70 -15.42 4.42 13.85
CA ILE A 70 -14.73 5.37 12.95
C ILE A 70 -13.50 5.95 13.66
N LEU A 71 -13.66 6.35 14.94
CA LEU A 71 -12.55 6.89 15.73
C LEU A 71 -11.45 5.85 15.89
N TYR A 72 -11.78 4.60 16.23
CA TYR A 72 -10.80 3.49 16.30
C TYR A 72 -10.10 3.25 14.98
N ALA A 73 -10.81 3.33 13.84
CA ALA A 73 -10.19 3.21 12.53
C ALA A 73 -9.16 4.32 12.27
N CYS A 74 -9.50 5.57 12.60
CA CYS A 74 -8.58 6.70 12.46
C CYS A 74 -7.36 6.55 13.39
N GLU A 75 -7.56 6.15 14.65
CA GLU A 75 -6.48 5.92 15.61
C GLU A 75 -5.52 4.83 15.13
N LEU A 76 -6.05 3.75 14.54
CA LEU A 76 -5.23 2.69 13.96
C LEU A 76 -4.41 3.16 12.75
N VAL A 77 -4.95 4.06 11.92
CA VAL A 77 -4.17 4.68 10.82
C VAL A 77 -3.08 5.61 11.37
N PHE A 78 -3.35 6.36 12.45
CA PHE A 78 -2.31 7.15 13.12
C PHE A 78 -1.23 6.25 13.73
N MET A 79 -1.60 5.11 14.32
CA MET A 79 -0.65 4.13 14.85
C MET A 79 0.18 3.50 13.72
N ALA A 80 -0.44 3.20 12.58
CA ALA A 80 0.25 2.73 11.38
C ALA A 80 1.37 3.69 10.95
N MET A 81 1.11 5.03 10.97
CA MET A 81 2.11 6.04 10.68
C MET A 81 3.27 6.02 11.68
N VAL A 82 3.00 5.75 12.96
CA VAL A 82 4.08 5.62 13.97
C VAL A 82 4.99 4.44 13.62
N PHE A 83 4.43 3.30 13.23
CA PHE A 83 5.22 2.13 12.83
C PHE A 83 6.02 2.36 11.56
N ASP A 84 5.45 3.04 10.55
CA ASP A 84 6.10 3.44 9.31
C ASP A 84 7.33 4.35 9.58
N VAL A 85 7.18 5.36 10.43
CA VAL A 85 8.31 6.23 10.82
C VAL A 85 9.37 5.46 11.59
N LEU A 86 8.98 4.51 12.42
CA LEU A 86 9.90 3.71 13.23
C LEU A 86 10.70 2.74 12.37
N ASP A 87 10.07 2.05 11.42
CA ASP A 87 10.79 1.10 10.54
C ASP A 87 11.80 1.83 9.64
N GLY A 88 11.42 2.99 9.09
CA GLY A 88 12.33 3.84 8.33
C GLY A 88 13.55 4.28 9.16
N ARG A 89 13.35 4.67 10.43
CA ARG A 89 14.46 5.02 11.34
C ARG A 89 15.35 3.82 11.67
N VAL A 90 14.75 2.66 11.93
CA VAL A 90 15.49 1.42 12.24
C VAL A 90 16.30 0.96 11.02
N ALA A 91 15.73 1.04 9.80
CA ALA A 91 16.43 0.71 8.57
C ALA A 91 17.65 1.62 8.34
N LEU A 92 17.51 2.93 8.56
CA LEU A 92 18.61 3.91 8.49
C LEU A 92 19.70 3.62 9.53
N TRP A 93 19.33 3.35 10.77
CA TRP A 93 20.27 3.09 11.86
C TRP A 93 21.10 1.83 11.62
N ARG A 94 20.51 0.79 11.03
CA ARG A 94 21.18 -0.47 10.73
C ARG A 94 21.95 -0.48 9.40
N GLN A 95 21.82 0.56 8.58
CA GLN A 95 22.41 0.67 7.23
C GLN A 95 22.11 -0.55 6.32
N LYS A 96 21.01 -1.24 6.57
CA LYS A 96 20.56 -2.41 5.82
C LYS A 96 19.14 -2.17 5.33
N SER A 97 19.00 -1.71 4.11
CA SER A 97 17.73 -1.78 3.38
C SER A 97 17.74 -3.00 2.46
N SER A 98 16.86 -3.96 2.69
CA SER A 98 16.69 -5.09 1.77
C SER A 98 15.70 -4.70 0.65
N ALA A 99 15.86 -5.27 -0.55
CA ALA A 99 14.88 -5.11 -1.61
C ALA A 99 13.48 -5.58 -1.16
N LEU A 100 13.43 -6.70 -0.42
CA LEU A 100 12.19 -7.23 0.16
C LEU A 100 11.55 -6.25 1.15
N GLY A 101 12.33 -5.60 2.03
CA GLY A 101 11.82 -4.63 3.00
C GLY A 101 11.14 -3.44 2.32
N ARG A 102 11.70 -2.91 1.23
CA ARG A 102 11.07 -1.81 0.45
C ARG A 102 9.74 -2.22 -0.19
N GLU A 103 9.66 -3.44 -0.71
CA GLU A 103 8.40 -3.94 -1.30
C GLU A 103 7.35 -4.16 -0.21
N LEU A 104 7.73 -4.71 0.95
CA LEU A 104 6.84 -4.86 2.10
C LEU A 104 6.32 -3.52 2.59
N ASP A 105 7.18 -2.51 2.70
CA ASP A 105 6.85 -1.15 3.09
C ASP A 105 5.81 -0.54 2.15
N SER A 106 6.06 -0.60 0.84
CA SER A 106 5.10 -0.11 -0.16
C SER A 106 3.75 -0.82 -0.10
N LEU A 107 3.73 -2.14 0.16
CA LEU A 107 2.49 -2.91 0.29
C LEU A 107 1.74 -2.56 1.58
N ALA A 108 2.45 -2.38 2.70
CA ALA A 108 1.87 -1.93 3.96
C ALA A 108 1.26 -0.53 3.84
N ASP A 109 1.98 0.39 3.20
CA ASP A 109 1.56 1.78 2.98
C ASP A 109 0.27 1.88 2.17
N ILE A 110 0.10 1.06 1.13
CA ILE A 110 -1.16 1.03 0.37
C ILE A 110 -2.33 0.63 1.24
N ILE A 111 -2.17 -0.32 2.14
CA ILE A 111 -3.25 -0.75 3.03
C ILE A 111 -3.59 0.39 4.00
N SER A 112 -2.59 0.96 4.67
CA SER A 112 -2.77 1.89 5.79
C SER A 112 -3.07 3.32 5.35
N PHE A 113 -2.45 3.80 4.26
CA PHE A 113 -2.54 5.20 3.80
C PHE A 113 -3.27 5.36 2.47
N GLY A 114 -3.60 4.25 1.78
CA GLY A 114 -4.40 4.24 0.57
C GLY A 114 -5.82 3.72 0.86
N VAL A 115 -5.95 2.44 1.17
CA VAL A 115 -7.25 1.76 1.29
C VAL A 115 -8.00 2.18 2.56
N ALA A 116 -7.33 2.22 3.72
CA ALA A 116 -7.98 2.56 4.98
C ALA A 116 -8.58 3.98 4.96
N PRO A 117 -7.90 5.06 4.53
CA PRO A 117 -8.50 6.38 4.41
C PRO A 117 -9.71 6.43 3.47
N ALA A 118 -9.65 5.71 2.34
CA ALA A 118 -10.76 5.64 1.40
C ALA A 118 -12.00 4.95 2.02
N LEU A 119 -11.79 3.87 2.79
CA LEU A 119 -12.87 3.17 3.46
C LEU A 119 -13.44 3.97 4.64
N ILE A 120 -12.60 4.71 5.37
CA ILE A 120 -13.06 5.65 6.41
C ILE A 120 -13.94 6.73 5.79
N ALA A 121 -13.53 7.33 4.67
CA ALA A 121 -14.33 8.31 3.96
C ALA A 121 -15.68 7.74 3.49
N TYR A 122 -15.68 6.53 2.96
CA TYR A 122 -16.89 5.81 2.59
C TYR A 122 -17.82 5.61 3.79
N GLY A 123 -17.29 5.19 4.93
CA GLY A 123 -18.05 5.02 6.17
C GLY A 123 -18.58 6.33 6.73
N CYS A 124 -17.83 7.43 6.61
CA CYS A 124 -18.30 8.76 7.04
C CYS A 124 -19.47 9.30 6.23
N GLY A 125 -19.85 8.65 5.11
CA GLY A 125 -21.02 9.03 4.31
C GLY A 125 -20.73 9.27 2.83
N MET A 126 -19.48 9.26 2.36
CA MET A 126 -19.13 9.42 0.94
C MET A 126 -19.43 8.14 0.16
N GLN A 127 -20.73 7.83 0.02
CA GLN A 127 -21.21 6.56 -0.57
C GLN A 127 -21.85 6.74 -1.95
N GLY A 128 -21.92 7.96 -2.46
CA GLY A 128 -22.42 8.27 -3.79
C GLY A 128 -21.67 7.53 -4.89
N PHE A 129 -22.26 7.46 -6.07
CA PHE A 129 -21.63 6.81 -7.21
C PHE A 129 -20.31 7.51 -7.59
N TYR A 130 -20.32 8.83 -7.65
CA TYR A 130 -19.11 9.62 -7.94
C TYR A 130 -18.08 9.54 -6.82
N ASP A 131 -18.52 9.47 -5.55
CA ASP A 131 -17.62 9.34 -4.41
C ASP A 131 -16.79 8.05 -4.53
N ARG A 132 -17.46 6.92 -4.85
CA ARG A 132 -16.77 5.63 -5.03
C ARG A 132 -15.73 5.67 -6.14
N ILE A 133 -16.03 6.34 -7.25
CA ILE A 133 -15.07 6.52 -8.36
C ILE A 133 -13.86 7.33 -7.89
N VAL A 134 -14.08 8.43 -7.18
CA VAL A 134 -13.00 9.28 -6.67
C VAL A 134 -12.15 8.56 -5.62
N LEU A 135 -12.77 7.83 -4.70
CA LEU A 135 -12.03 7.05 -3.70
C LEU A 135 -11.21 5.92 -4.35
N ALA A 136 -11.77 5.23 -5.35
CA ALA A 136 -11.01 4.25 -6.12
C ALA A 136 -9.85 4.88 -6.90
N PHE A 137 -10.07 6.05 -7.52
CA PHE A 137 -9.03 6.83 -8.20
C PHE A 137 -7.90 7.22 -7.22
N PHE A 138 -8.24 7.69 -6.03
CA PHE A 138 -7.27 8.02 -4.98
C PHE A 138 -6.35 6.84 -4.65
N VAL A 139 -6.93 5.65 -4.41
CA VAL A 139 -6.16 4.42 -4.15
C VAL A 139 -5.28 4.06 -5.33
N ALA A 140 -5.81 4.11 -6.57
CA ALA A 140 -5.05 3.81 -7.78
C ALA A 140 -3.86 4.77 -7.98
N CYS A 141 -4.03 6.06 -7.64
CA CYS A 141 -2.94 7.04 -7.64
C CYS A 141 -1.85 6.67 -6.63
N GLY A 142 -2.22 6.25 -5.42
CA GLY A 142 -1.30 5.79 -4.40
C GLY A 142 -0.47 4.58 -4.86
N VAL A 143 -1.13 3.55 -5.42
CA VAL A 143 -0.48 2.37 -6.00
C VAL A 143 0.50 2.77 -7.11
N SER A 144 0.05 3.60 -8.06
CA SER A 144 0.87 4.05 -9.18
C SER A 144 2.12 4.83 -8.72
N ARG A 145 1.95 5.66 -7.67
CA ARG A 145 3.05 6.43 -7.08
C ARG A 145 4.10 5.52 -6.44
N LEU A 146 3.68 4.57 -5.61
CA LEU A 146 4.61 3.66 -4.92
C LEU A 146 5.33 2.74 -5.92
N ALA A 147 4.62 2.21 -6.91
CA ALA A 147 5.24 1.43 -7.98
C ALA A 147 6.32 2.22 -8.72
N ARG A 148 6.04 3.49 -9.09
CA ARG A 148 7.02 4.36 -9.73
C ARG A 148 8.23 4.62 -8.83
N PHE A 149 8.00 4.88 -7.54
CA PHE A 149 9.06 5.13 -6.58
C PHE A 149 10.01 3.92 -6.47
N ASN A 150 9.48 2.70 -6.39
CA ASN A 150 10.26 1.48 -6.29
C ASN A 150 11.13 1.27 -7.54
N VAL A 151 10.55 1.42 -8.75
CA VAL A 151 11.30 1.30 -10.01
C VAL A 151 12.42 2.35 -10.11
N THR A 152 12.13 3.60 -9.70
CA THR A 152 13.13 4.68 -9.74
C THR A 152 14.24 4.44 -8.71
N ALA A 153 13.89 3.99 -7.51
CA ALA A 153 14.86 3.69 -6.45
C ALA A 153 15.81 2.53 -6.85
N GLU A 154 15.28 1.52 -7.55
CA GLU A 154 16.08 0.41 -8.08
C GLU A 154 17.06 0.86 -9.16
N ALA A 155 16.60 1.67 -10.12
CA ALA A 155 17.44 2.22 -11.18
C ALA A 155 18.62 3.06 -10.64
N LEU A 156 18.39 3.80 -9.54
CA LEU A 156 19.40 4.63 -8.89
C LEU A 156 20.40 3.82 -8.04
N SER A 157 20.01 2.66 -7.53
CA SER A 157 20.91 1.75 -6.81
C SER A 157 22.00 1.19 -7.71
N GLY A 158 21.83 1.22 -9.02
CA GLY A 158 22.78 0.78 -10.05
C GLY A 158 23.89 1.79 -10.42
N GLY A 159 24.07 2.91 -9.69
CA GLY A 159 25.20 3.83 -9.89
C GLY A 159 24.90 5.15 -10.60
N GLY A 160 23.62 5.54 -10.70
CA GLY A 160 23.21 6.85 -11.22
C GLY A 160 23.27 7.97 -10.17
N ASP A 161 23.33 9.24 -10.64
CA ASP A 161 23.36 10.45 -9.80
C ASP A 161 22.19 10.48 -8.80
N LYS A 162 22.50 10.88 -7.55
CA LYS A 162 21.49 11.04 -6.48
C LYS A 162 20.43 12.05 -6.92
N VAL A 163 19.18 11.60 -7.09
CA VAL A 163 18.07 12.49 -7.40
C VAL A 163 17.86 13.46 -6.25
N LYS A 164 17.95 14.75 -6.54
CA LYS A 164 17.81 15.85 -5.56
C LYS A 164 16.36 16.21 -5.23
N TYR A 165 15.37 15.59 -5.89
CA TYR A 165 13.96 15.96 -5.80
C TYR A 165 13.08 14.71 -5.73
N PHE A 166 12.04 14.76 -4.91
CA PHE A 166 10.93 13.80 -4.96
C PHE A 166 9.89 14.30 -5.95
N GLU A 167 9.37 13.42 -6.81
CA GLU A 167 8.23 13.70 -7.67
C GLU A 167 6.93 13.30 -6.96
N GLY A 168 6.00 14.26 -6.84
CA GLY A 168 4.69 14.08 -6.20
C GLY A 168 4.70 14.05 -4.67
N THR A 169 3.52 14.15 -4.05
CA THR A 169 3.36 14.09 -2.59
C THR A 169 3.50 12.64 -2.09
N PRO A 170 4.12 12.41 -0.91
CA PRO A 170 4.20 11.09 -0.31
C PRO A 170 2.80 10.57 0.09
N ILE A 171 2.58 9.24 0.03
CA ILE A 171 1.28 8.64 0.32
C ILE A 171 0.81 8.91 1.76
N PRO A 172 1.69 8.98 2.80
CA PRO A 172 1.28 9.34 4.14
C PRO A 172 0.65 10.74 4.30
N THR A 173 0.70 11.60 3.27
CA THR A 173 -0.05 12.87 3.30
C THR A 173 -1.56 12.67 3.39
N SER A 174 -2.08 11.48 3.06
CA SER A 174 -3.47 11.07 3.30
C SER A 174 -3.87 11.13 4.77
N LEU A 175 -2.90 11.14 5.69
CA LEU A 175 -3.15 11.31 7.13
C LEU A 175 -3.87 12.62 7.45
N ALA A 176 -3.63 13.68 6.65
CA ALA A 176 -4.37 14.93 6.78
C ALA A 176 -5.87 14.75 6.50
N LEU A 177 -6.22 13.89 5.52
CA LEU A 177 -7.61 13.54 5.23
C LEU A 177 -8.23 12.72 6.35
N VAL A 178 -7.48 11.75 6.91
CA VAL A 178 -7.92 10.97 8.07
C VAL A 178 -8.13 11.86 9.29
N ALA A 179 -7.23 12.81 9.56
CA ALA A 179 -7.39 13.78 10.64
C ALA A 179 -8.65 14.64 10.45
N LEU A 180 -8.93 15.06 9.23
CA LEU A 180 -10.16 15.80 8.91
C LEU A 180 -11.41 14.97 9.20
N LEU A 181 -11.42 13.69 8.77
CA LEU A 181 -12.53 12.76 9.02
C LEU A 181 -12.67 12.41 10.52
N PHE A 182 -11.55 12.31 11.24
CA PHE A 182 -11.54 12.13 12.69
C PHE A 182 -12.26 13.28 13.40
N VAL A 183 -11.96 14.54 13.02
CA VAL A 183 -12.64 15.72 13.58
C VAL A 183 -14.13 15.73 13.20
N ALA A 184 -14.48 15.37 11.95
CA ALA A 184 -15.88 15.24 11.55
C ALA A 184 -16.63 14.21 12.40
N ALA A 185 -16.02 13.06 12.67
CA ALA A 185 -16.59 12.01 13.51
C ALA A 185 -16.75 12.47 14.97
N LEU A 186 -15.78 13.19 15.54
CA LEU A 186 -15.91 13.77 16.88
C LEU A 186 -17.05 14.77 17.00
N GLN A 187 -17.35 15.49 15.93
CA GLN A 187 -18.45 16.45 15.87
C GLN A 187 -19.80 15.81 15.51
N GLY A 188 -19.84 14.49 15.27
CA GLY A 188 -21.02 13.80 14.80
C GLY A 188 -21.46 14.16 13.36
N ALA A 189 -20.58 14.81 12.61
CA ALA A 189 -20.82 15.19 11.22
C ALA A 189 -20.60 13.97 10.29
N LEU A 190 -21.54 13.02 10.31
CA LEU A 190 -21.48 11.75 9.58
C LEU A 190 -22.75 11.56 8.74
N GLY A 191 -22.64 10.82 7.66
CA GLY A 191 -23.80 10.51 6.79
C GLY A 191 -24.43 11.77 6.21
N GLU A 192 -25.72 11.97 6.48
CA GLU A 192 -26.48 13.13 6.02
C GLU A 192 -25.99 14.47 6.61
N SER A 193 -25.36 14.45 7.78
CA SER A 193 -24.79 15.63 8.45
C SER A 193 -23.34 15.90 8.10
N LEU A 194 -22.77 15.16 7.13
CA LEU A 194 -21.39 15.38 6.68
C LEU A 194 -21.22 16.82 6.16
N TRP A 195 -20.07 17.42 6.48
CA TRP A 195 -19.77 18.78 6.07
C TRP A 195 -19.93 19.00 4.56
N PHE A 196 -20.44 20.15 4.18
CA PHE A 196 -20.78 20.58 2.82
C PHE A 196 -21.96 19.81 2.19
N GLY A 197 -22.59 18.89 2.93
CA GLY A 197 -23.76 18.16 2.47
C GLY A 197 -23.51 17.30 1.24
N ARG A 198 -24.55 17.12 0.43
CA ARG A 198 -24.51 16.35 -0.82
C ARG A 198 -24.98 17.18 -2.00
N VAL A 199 -24.41 16.96 -3.17
CA VAL A 199 -24.80 17.56 -4.45
C VAL A 199 -25.25 16.45 -5.39
N GLU A 200 -26.34 16.65 -6.08
CA GLU A 200 -26.82 15.73 -7.12
C GLU A 200 -26.38 16.22 -8.51
N ILE A 201 -25.64 15.39 -9.21
CA ILE A 201 -25.17 15.65 -10.58
C ILE A 201 -25.74 14.54 -11.47
N ALA A 202 -26.57 14.89 -12.44
CA ALA A 202 -27.23 13.92 -13.34
C ALA A 202 -27.98 12.79 -12.61
N GLY A 203 -28.62 13.09 -11.47
CA GLY A 203 -29.37 12.11 -10.65
C GLY A 203 -28.48 11.19 -9.80
N LEU A 204 -27.18 11.46 -9.71
CA LEU A 204 -26.23 10.70 -8.89
C LEU A 204 -25.60 11.61 -7.84
N THR A 205 -25.40 11.08 -6.65
CA THR A 205 -24.85 11.80 -5.50
C THR A 205 -23.34 11.94 -5.54
N LEU A 206 -22.87 13.15 -5.19
CA LEU A 206 -21.47 13.50 -4.92
C LEU A 206 -21.41 14.27 -3.59
N HIS A 207 -20.49 13.91 -2.71
CA HIS A 207 -20.17 14.70 -1.53
C HIS A 207 -18.98 15.63 -1.82
N PRO A 208 -19.11 16.98 -1.69
CA PRO A 208 -18.02 17.90 -2.04
C PRO A 208 -16.69 17.58 -1.32
N LEU A 209 -16.76 17.02 -0.11
CA LEU A 209 -15.58 16.64 0.67
C LEU A 209 -14.71 15.60 -0.04
N VAL A 210 -15.29 14.75 -0.92
CA VAL A 210 -14.53 13.75 -1.68
C VAL A 210 -13.55 14.36 -2.66
N VAL A 211 -13.76 15.62 -3.07
CA VAL A 211 -12.86 16.36 -3.96
C VAL A 211 -11.45 16.48 -3.36
N LEU A 212 -11.34 16.51 -2.02
CA LEU A 212 -10.03 16.52 -1.35
C LEU A 212 -9.24 15.24 -1.63
N PHE A 213 -9.93 14.09 -1.73
CA PHE A 213 -9.31 12.82 -2.14
C PHE A 213 -8.87 12.85 -3.61
N ALA A 214 -9.67 13.46 -4.50
CA ALA A 214 -9.28 13.66 -5.90
C ALA A 214 -8.03 14.53 -6.02
N ILE A 215 -7.98 15.64 -5.28
CA ILE A 215 -6.81 16.54 -5.23
C ILE A 215 -5.60 15.79 -4.69
N SER A 216 -5.72 15.10 -3.54
CA SER A 216 -4.63 14.34 -2.94
C SER A 216 -4.09 13.28 -3.89
N GLY A 217 -4.96 12.47 -4.52
CA GLY A 217 -4.56 11.47 -5.51
C GLY A 217 -3.86 12.10 -6.73
N SER A 218 -4.38 13.19 -7.24
CA SER A 218 -3.76 13.92 -8.36
C SER A 218 -2.38 14.48 -8.00
N LEU A 219 -2.20 15.00 -6.79
CA LEU A 219 -0.90 15.47 -6.29
C LEU A 219 0.11 14.32 -6.15
N MET A 220 -0.32 13.12 -5.77
CA MET A 220 0.55 11.93 -5.66
C MET A 220 1.17 11.54 -7.00
N VAL A 221 0.42 11.65 -8.11
CA VAL A 221 0.91 11.32 -9.47
C VAL A 221 1.43 12.51 -10.24
N SER A 222 1.38 13.72 -9.64
CA SER A 222 1.91 14.93 -10.26
C SER A 222 3.44 14.88 -10.40
N ARG A 223 3.99 15.66 -11.34
CA ARG A 223 5.44 15.85 -11.51
C ARG A 223 5.97 17.05 -10.70
N ILE A 224 5.26 17.47 -9.68
CA ILE A 224 5.68 18.58 -8.82
C ILE A 224 6.95 18.13 -8.07
N ARG A 225 8.03 18.87 -8.27
CA ARG A 225 9.32 18.60 -7.61
C ARG A 225 9.28 19.20 -6.21
N ILE A 226 9.30 18.33 -5.20
CA ILE A 226 9.36 18.75 -3.80
C ILE A 226 10.83 18.71 -3.38
N PRO A 227 11.42 19.84 -2.94
CA PRO A 227 12.79 19.85 -2.46
C PRO A 227 12.91 18.97 -1.21
N LYS A 228 14.03 18.25 -1.10
CA LYS A 228 14.35 17.44 0.07
C LYS A 228 14.89 18.39 1.15
N PHE A 229 14.17 18.56 2.25
CA PHE A 229 14.63 19.26 3.45
C PHE A 229 15.52 18.37 4.30
#